data_885eb1128e2f6a799f6e0112ff976fa5
#
_entry.id   885eb1128e2f6a799f6e0112ff976fa5
#
_cell.length_a   1.000
_cell.length_b   1.000
_cell.length_c   1.000
_cell.angle_alpha   90.00
_cell.angle_beta   90.00
_cell.angle_gamma   90.00
#
_symmetry.space_group_name_H-M   'P 1'
#
loop_
_entity.id
_entity.type
_entity.pdbx_description
1 polymer ?
#
loop_
_entity_poly.entity_id
_entity_poly.type
_entity_poly.pdbx_seq_one_letter_code
_entity_poly.pdbx_strand_id
1 'polypeptide(L)'
;DRRQRQMCIRDRVVDYKTGEPHLDFQGVEALFRGEAKQRQSNILQTLLYSMMLFHSRGVDAEPTLYYVRAMHRDDYSSRLVDRELGRTGVRYSEYREPFERLLRETLAEMFDPAIPFRQCEDAEHTCRYCDFREICKR
;
A
#
# COMPACT_ATOMS: atom_id res chain seq x y z
N ASP A 1 -12.56 6.63 -34.93
CA ASP A 1 -11.96 7.56 -34.00
C ASP A 1 -11.37 6.87 -32.78
N ARG A 2 -10.13 6.39 -32.92
CA ARG A 2 -9.43 5.59 -31.89
C ARG A 2 -8.95 6.43 -30.68
N ARG A 3 -8.80 7.75 -30.83
CA ARG A 3 -8.27 8.63 -29.78
C ARG A 3 -9.28 8.90 -28.66
N GLN A 4 -10.56 8.93 -28.94
CA GLN A 4 -11.58 9.15 -27.91
C GLN A 4 -11.86 7.94 -27.02
N ARG A 5 -11.59 6.72 -27.49
CA ARG A 5 -11.77 5.51 -26.66
C ARG A 5 -10.70 5.32 -25.59
N GLN A 6 -9.52 5.91 -25.75
CA GLN A 6 -8.45 5.85 -24.74
C GLN A 6 -8.68 6.74 -23.51
N MET A 7 -9.54 7.75 -23.60
CA MET A 7 -9.83 8.66 -22.47
C MET A 7 -10.79 8.10 -21.43
N CYS A 8 -11.47 6.97 -21.69
CA CYS A 8 -12.44 6.38 -20.76
C CYS A 8 -11.99 5.08 -20.09
N ILE A 9 -10.85 4.50 -20.47
CA ILE A 9 -10.30 3.32 -19.82
C ILE A 9 -9.47 3.80 -18.63
N ARG A 10 -10.02 3.67 -17.43
CA ARG A 10 -9.27 3.83 -16.19
C ARG A 10 -8.45 2.56 -16.02
N ASP A 11 -7.16 2.65 -16.32
CA ASP A 11 -6.24 1.56 -16.04
C ASP A 11 -6.22 1.29 -14.54
N ARG A 12 -6.22 0.02 -14.16
CA ARG A 12 -6.18 -0.43 -12.78
C ARG A 12 -5.04 -1.41 -12.59
N VAL A 13 -4.36 -1.27 -11.47
CA VAL A 13 -3.49 -2.33 -10.95
C VAL A 13 -4.30 -3.10 -9.93
N VAL A 14 -4.59 -4.36 -10.22
CA VAL A 14 -5.42 -5.22 -9.38
C VAL A 14 -4.54 -6.23 -8.67
N ASP A 15 -4.63 -6.26 -7.36
CA ASP A 15 -4.01 -7.28 -6.52
C ASP A 15 -5.11 -8.09 -5.81
N TYR A 16 -5.05 -9.42 -5.92
CA TYR A 16 -6.05 -10.33 -5.35
C TYR A 16 -5.62 -10.80 -3.96
N LYS A 17 -6.54 -10.67 -3.00
CA LYS A 17 -6.33 -11.06 -1.60
C LYS A 17 -7.40 -12.04 -1.13
N THR A 18 -7.01 -12.98 -0.28
CA THR A 18 -7.91 -14.00 0.30
C THR A 18 -8.34 -13.67 1.74
N GLY A 19 -7.73 -12.67 2.36
CA GLY A 19 -8.02 -12.24 3.73
C GLY A 19 -9.30 -11.40 3.85
N GLU A 20 -9.48 -10.78 5.01
CA GLU A 20 -10.55 -9.81 5.24
C GLU A 20 -10.23 -8.47 4.56
N PRO A 21 -11.26 -7.76 4.05
CA PRO A 21 -11.08 -6.50 3.36
C PRO A 21 -10.52 -5.40 4.27
N HIS A 22 -9.39 -4.83 3.85
CA HIS A 22 -8.79 -3.62 4.41
C HIS A 22 -8.43 -2.69 3.26
N LEU A 23 -9.31 -1.73 2.99
CA LEU A 23 -9.20 -0.80 1.86
C LEU A 23 -8.88 0.63 2.31
N ASP A 24 -9.00 0.90 3.60
CA ASP A 24 -8.83 2.22 4.18
C ASP A 24 -7.39 2.44 4.63
N PHE A 25 -6.87 3.66 4.40
CA PHE A 25 -5.58 4.09 4.94
C PHE A 25 -5.62 5.56 5.36
N GLN A 26 -4.70 5.96 6.23
CA GLN A 26 -4.62 7.30 6.83
C GLN A 26 -3.51 8.12 6.14
N GLY A 27 -3.61 8.29 4.82
CA GLY A 27 -2.59 8.94 4.04
C GLY A 27 -1.33 8.08 3.80
N VAL A 28 -0.48 8.53 2.88
CA VAL A 28 0.72 7.78 2.46
C VAL A 28 1.74 7.69 3.59
N GLU A 29 1.88 8.71 4.41
CA GLU A 29 2.86 8.72 5.49
C GLU A 29 2.61 7.62 6.52
N ALA A 30 1.34 7.36 6.85
CA ALA A 30 0.97 6.29 7.77
C ALA A 30 1.33 4.88 7.26
N LEU A 31 1.41 4.69 5.95
CA LEU A 31 1.83 3.41 5.37
C LEU A 31 3.30 3.08 5.68
N PHE A 32 4.14 4.09 5.83
CA PHE A 32 5.57 3.92 6.10
C PHE A 32 5.93 4.10 7.58
N ARG A 33 5.38 5.13 8.23
CA ARG A 33 5.78 5.60 9.56
C ARG A 33 4.69 5.49 10.63
N GLY A 34 3.49 5.06 10.24
CA GLY A 34 2.38 4.89 11.16
C GLY A 34 2.60 3.75 12.17
N GLU A 35 1.74 3.67 13.15
CA GLU A 35 1.67 2.50 14.05
C GLU A 35 1.40 1.21 13.26
N ALA A 36 1.70 0.04 13.85
CA ALA A 36 1.56 -1.25 13.18
C ALA A 36 0.19 -1.47 12.54
N LYS A 37 -0.89 -0.99 13.18
CA LYS A 37 -2.25 -1.05 12.65
C LYS A 37 -2.51 -0.16 11.42
N GLN A 38 -1.73 0.91 11.28
CA GLN A 38 -1.86 1.89 10.18
C GLN A 38 -1.02 1.50 8.97
N ARG A 39 0.00 0.65 9.16
CA ARG A 39 0.87 0.17 8.09
C ARG A 39 0.17 -0.93 7.29
N GLN A 40 -0.70 -0.51 6.38
CA GLN A 40 -1.45 -1.42 5.50
C GLN A 40 -0.56 -1.95 4.39
N SER A 41 0.15 -3.05 4.63
CA SER A 41 1.12 -3.66 3.70
C SER A 41 0.53 -3.97 2.33
N ASN A 42 -0.73 -4.39 2.27
CA ASN A 42 -1.42 -4.67 1.00
C ASN A 42 -1.59 -3.41 0.16
N ILE A 43 -1.93 -2.28 0.79
CA ILE A 43 -2.08 -0.98 0.13
C ILE A 43 -0.72 -0.47 -0.34
N LEU A 44 0.30 -0.53 0.53
CA LEU A 44 1.67 -0.18 0.19
C LEU A 44 2.16 -0.98 -1.04
N GLN A 45 1.93 -2.29 -1.04
CA GLN A 45 2.29 -3.19 -2.15
C GLN A 45 1.62 -2.79 -3.46
N THR A 46 0.33 -2.48 -3.42
CA THR A 46 -0.43 -2.13 -4.63
C THR A 46 -0.02 -0.76 -5.18
N LEU A 47 0.32 0.20 -4.31
CA LEU A 47 0.91 1.48 -4.71
C LEU A 47 2.30 1.28 -5.33
N LEU A 48 3.12 0.37 -4.79
CA LEU A 48 4.42 0.01 -5.35
C LEU A 48 4.29 -0.57 -6.77
N TYR A 49 3.33 -1.46 -7.00
CA TYR A 49 3.05 -1.98 -8.34
C TYR A 49 2.58 -0.88 -9.31
N SER A 50 1.76 0.05 -8.83
CA SER A 50 1.32 1.21 -9.61
C SER A 50 2.50 2.12 -9.97
N MET A 51 3.44 2.33 -9.05
CA MET A 51 4.70 3.05 -9.28
C MET A 51 5.53 2.37 -10.37
N MET A 52 5.71 1.05 -10.29
CA MET A 52 6.47 0.30 -11.30
C MET A 52 5.84 0.42 -12.69
N LEU A 53 4.52 0.34 -12.79
CA LEU A 53 3.80 0.49 -14.05
C LEU A 53 3.92 1.92 -14.60
N PHE A 54 3.82 2.92 -13.73
CA PHE A 54 3.96 4.32 -14.09
C PHE A 54 5.35 4.60 -14.69
N HIS A 55 6.41 4.14 -14.02
CA HIS A 55 7.79 4.36 -14.50
C HIS A 55 8.16 3.54 -15.74
N SER A 56 7.66 2.31 -15.85
CA SER A 56 8.01 1.43 -16.97
C SER A 56 7.20 1.69 -18.23
N ARG A 57 5.96 2.16 -18.12
CA ARG A 57 5.02 2.30 -19.25
C ARG A 57 4.34 3.65 -19.36
N GLY A 58 4.57 4.57 -18.43
CA GLY A 58 3.88 5.86 -18.37
C GLY A 58 2.38 5.78 -18.09
N VAL A 59 1.92 4.66 -17.51
CA VAL A 59 0.50 4.45 -17.22
C VAL A 59 0.19 4.85 -15.79
N ASP A 60 -0.70 5.84 -15.63
CA ASP A 60 -1.21 6.25 -14.34
C ASP A 60 -2.44 5.41 -13.96
N ALA A 61 -2.20 4.32 -13.24
CA ALA A 61 -3.22 3.36 -12.87
C ALA A 61 -3.84 3.65 -11.50
N GLU A 62 -5.10 3.22 -11.32
CA GLU A 62 -5.78 3.18 -10.04
C GLU A 62 -5.38 1.90 -9.31
N PRO A 63 -4.67 1.96 -8.16
CA PRO A 63 -4.41 0.80 -7.33
C PRO A 63 -5.70 0.25 -6.74
N THR A 64 -5.89 -1.06 -6.86
CA THR A 64 -7.15 -1.73 -6.55
C THR A 64 -6.89 -3.06 -5.85
N LEU A 65 -7.59 -3.33 -4.76
CA LEU A 65 -7.50 -4.59 -4.02
C LEU A 65 -8.79 -5.39 -4.16
N TYR A 66 -8.69 -6.61 -4.70
CA TYR A 66 -9.81 -7.54 -4.79
C TYR A 66 -9.74 -8.60 -3.71
N TYR A 67 -10.62 -8.50 -2.73
CA TYR A 67 -10.78 -9.52 -1.70
C TYR A 67 -11.77 -10.58 -2.14
N VAL A 68 -11.26 -11.72 -2.59
CA VAL A 68 -12.03 -12.78 -3.27
C VAL A 68 -13.22 -13.26 -2.43
N ARG A 69 -13.05 -13.40 -1.12
CA ARG A 69 -14.13 -13.84 -0.21
C ARG A 69 -15.25 -12.82 -0.04
N ALA A 70 -14.97 -11.54 -0.27
CA ALA A 70 -15.92 -10.46 -0.10
C ALA A 70 -16.61 -10.03 -1.40
N MET A 71 -16.14 -10.49 -2.55
CA MET A 71 -16.65 -10.07 -3.88
C MET A 71 -18.14 -10.33 -4.09
N HIS A 72 -18.73 -11.25 -3.32
CA HIS A 72 -20.15 -11.61 -3.43
C HIS A 72 -21.08 -10.75 -2.58
N ARG A 73 -20.54 -9.79 -1.81
CA ARG A 73 -21.34 -8.89 -0.99
C ARG A 73 -21.86 -7.74 -1.86
N ASP A 74 -23.12 -7.37 -1.70
CA ASP A 74 -23.76 -6.30 -2.50
C ASP A 74 -23.10 -4.92 -2.28
N ASP A 75 -22.53 -4.69 -1.09
CA ASP A 75 -21.86 -3.46 -0.70
C ASP A 75 -20.34 -3.48 -0.98
N TYR A 76 -19.84 -4.53 -1.65
CA TYR A 76 -18.42 -4.69 -1.88
C TYR A 76 -17.83 -3.61 -2.80
N SER A 77 -16.72 -3.02 -2.35
CA SER A 77 -15.88 -2.16 -3.16
C SER A 77 -14.44 -2.68 -3.17
N SER A 78 -13.76 -2.53 -4.28
CA SER A 78 -12.33 -2.86 -4.44
C SER A 78 -11.44 -1.62 -4.44
N ARG A 79 -12.03 -0.44 -4.30
CA ARG A 79 -11.34 0.84 -4.40
C ARG A 79 -10.74 1.24 -3.06
N LEU A 80 -9.51 1.73 -3.09
CA LEU A 80 -8.85 2.25 -1.90
C LEU A 80 -9.53 3.52 -1.40
N VAL A 81 -9.56 3.70 -0.09
CA VAL A 81 -10.13 4.87 0.60
C VAL A 81 -9.05 5.55 1.42
N ASP A 82 -8.68 6.75 1.00
CA ASP A 82 -7.83 7.62 1.78
C ASP A 82 -8.68 8.41 2.78
N ARG A 83 -8.53 8.09 4.06
CA ARG A 83 -9.28 8.73 5.15
C ARG A 83 -8.74 10.11 5.49
N GLU A 84 -7.45 10.38 5.25
CA GLU A 84 -6.86 11.70 5.48
C GLU A 84 -7.44 12.73 4.51
N LEU A 85 -7.56 12.36 3.23
CA LEU A 85 -8.08 13.24 2.19
C LEU A 85 -9.58 13.06 1.93
N GLY A 86 -10.25 12.08 2.57
CA GLY A 86 -11.65 11.77 2.36
C GLY A 86 -11.96 11.30 0.92
N ARG A 87 -11.05 10.61 0.27
CA ARG A 87 -11.14 10.20 -1.15
C ARG A 87 -11.32 8.71 -1.31
N THR A 88 -12.13 8.33 -2.30
CA THR A 88 -12.30 6.93 -2.73
C THR A 88 -11.85 6.79 -4.18
N GLY A 89 -11.03 5.77 -4.44
CA GLY A 89 -10.48 5.53 -5.78
C GLY A 89 -9.35 6.49 -6.10
N VAL A 90 -8.22 6.25 -5.49
CA VAL A 90 -7.00 7.05 -5.61
C VAL A 90 -6.22 6.67 -6.87
N ARG A 91 -5.52 7.64 -7.48
CA ARG A 91 -4.57 7.40 -8.57
C ARG A 91 -3.14 7.49 -8.06
N TYR A 92 -2.24 6.71 -8.66
CA TYR A 92 -0.85 6.74 -8.25
C TYR A 92 -0.21 8.12 -8.39
N SER A 93 -0.50 8.83 -9.48
CA SER A 93 0.03 10.19 -9.73
C SER A 93 -0.25 11.19 -8.60
N GLU A 94 -1.37 11.04 -7.90
CA GLU A 94 -1.77 11.91 -6.79
C GLU A 94 -0.89 11.71 -5.54
N TYR A 95 -0.29 10.52 -5.42
CA TYR A 95 0.54 10.11 -4.27
C TYR A 95 2.02 9.97 -4.62
N ARG A 96 2.39 10.15 -5.88
CA ARG A 96 3.71 9.86 -6.41
C ARG A 96 4.83 10.50 -5.59
N GLU A 97 4.77 11.81 -5.41
CA GLU A 97 5.86 12.55 -4.77
C GLU A 97 6.09 12.11 -3.31
N PRO A 98 5.09 12.14 -2.42
CA PRO A 98 5.27 11.69 -1.04
C PRO A 98 5.60 10.20 -0.97
N PHE A 99 5.02 9.36 -1.82
CA PHE A 99 5.26 7.93 -1.82
C PHE A 99 6.72 7.60 -2.19
N GLU A 100 7.22 8.14 -3.30
CA GLU A 100 8.60 7.90 -3.75
C GLU A 100 9.65 8.49 -2.79
N ARG A 101 9.35 9.62 -2.17
CA ARG A 101 10.20 10.21 -1.14
C ARG A 101 10.32 9.29 0.08
N LEU A 102 9.19 8.87 0.64
CA LEU A 102 9.15 7.99 1.81
C LEU A 102 9.75 6.62 1.52
N LEU A 103 9.53 6.07 0.33
CA LEU A 103 10.15 4.81 -0.08
C LEU A 103 11.68 4.93 -0.12
N ARG A 104 12.21 6.00 -0.71
CA ARG A 104 13.67 6.24 -0.74
C ARG A 104 14.25 6.43 0.66
N GLU A 105 13.60 7.20 1.51
CA GLU A 105 14.00 7.40 2.91
C GLU A 105 14.03 6.07 3.67
N THR A 106 12.98 5.26 3.53
CA THR A 106 12.89 3.94 4.17
C THR A 106 14.00 2.99 3.68
N LEU A 107 14.23 2.93 2.37
CA LEU A 107 15.29 2.09 1.82
C LEU A 107 16.68 2.60 2.24
N ALA A 108 16.89 3.90 2.27
CA ALA A 108 18.16 4.48 2.73
C ALA A 108 18.43 4.11 4.22
N GLU A 109 17.41 4.19 5.07
CA GLU A 109 17.52 3.75 6.48
C GLU A 109 17.82 2.26 6.60
N MET A 110 17.12 1.42 5.82
CA MET A 110 17.31 -0.05 5.86
C MET A 110 18.72 -0.48 5.43
N PHE A 111 19.34 0.24 4.51
CA PHE A 111 20.66 -0.08 3.97
C PHE A 111 21.79 0.76 4.59
N ASP A 112 21.52 1.60 5.56
CA ASP A 112 22.53 2.38 6.25
C ASP A 112 23.25 1.51 7.30
N PRO A 113 24.55 1.19 7.10
CA PRO A 113 25.31 0.36 8.03
C PRO A 113 25.54 1.04 9.40
N ALA A 114 25.33 2.36 9.50
CA ALA A 114 25.44 3.10 10.76
C ALA A 114 24.20 2.98 11.64
N ILE A 115 23.08 2.52 11.09
CA ILE A 115 21.81 2.34 11.80
C ILE A 115 21.65 0.87 12.23
N PRO A 116 21.82 0.54 13.51
CA PRO A 116 21.66 -0.84 13.98
C PRO A 116 20.18 -1.26 13.96
N PHE A 117 19.95 -2.53 13.66
CA PHE A 117 18.63 -3.14 13.84
C PHE A 117 18.21 -3.09 15.32
N ARG A 118 16.98 -2.67 15.55
CA ARG A 118 16.39 -2.59 16.89
C ARG A 118 15.21 -3.55 16.99
N GLN A 119 14.93 -4.02 18.20
CA GLN A 119 13.70 -4.77 18.46
C GLN A 119 12.49 -3.87 18.24
N CYS A 120 11.43 -4.44 17.68
CA CYS A 120 10.16 -3.74 17.53
C CYS A 120 9.58 -3.36 18.90
N GLU A 121 9.12 -2.15 19.07
CA GLU A 121 8.50 -1.67 20.31
C GLU A 121 7.11 -2.27 20.52
N ASP A 122 6.36 -2.51 19.43
CA ASP A 122 5.04 -3.16 19.46
C ASP A 122 5.18 -4.69 19.56
N ALA A 123 5.41 -5.19 20.78
CA ALA A 123 5.53 -6.62 21.04
C ALA A 123 4.20 -7.38 20.87
N GLU A 124 3.08 -6.70 21.15
CA GLU A 124 1.77 -7.35 21.24
C GLU A 124 1.21 -7.72 19.86
N HIS A 125 1.40 -6.86 18.86
CA HIS A 125 0.88 -7.07 17.51
C HIS A 125 1.95 -7.62 16.57
N THR A 126 3.13 -7.01 16.56
CA THR A 126 4.18 -7.34 15.59
C THR A 126 4.92 -8.64 15.97
N CYS A 127 5.18 -8.87 17.26
CA CYS A 127 5.95 -10.05 17.68
C CYS A 127 5.13 -11.34 17.73
N ARG A 128 3.82 -11.26 17.78
CA ARG A 128 2.94 -12.44 17.93
C ARG A 128 3.17 -13.51 16.86
N TYR A 129 3.44 -13.10 15.63
CA TYR A 129 3.67 -13.97 14.47
C TYR A 129 5.03 -13.74 13.81
N CYS A 130 5.98 -13.16 14.54
CA CYS A 130 7.31 -12.85 14.03
C CYS A 130 8.20 -14.09 14.08
N ASP A 131 8.82 -14.46 12.97
CA ASP A 131 9.74 -15.58 12.88
C ASP A 131 11.02 -15.39 13.75
N PHE A 132 11.34 -14.13 14.07
CA PHE A 132 12.50 -13.75 14.88
C PHE A 132 12.20 -13.58 16.37
N ARG A 133 10.99 -13.93 16.82
CA ARG A 133 10.55 -13.74 18.20
C ARG A 133 11.51 -14.38 19.23
N GLU A 134 12.01 -15.58 18.94
CA GLU A 134 12.92 -16.30 19.83
C GLU A 134 14.28 -15.60 19.97
N ILE A 135 14.79 -15.01 18.88
CA ILE A 135 16.03 -14.23 18.89
C ILE A 135 15.86 -12.98 19.75
N CYS A 136 14.69 -12.36 19.69
CA CYS A 136 14.36 -11.20 20.52
C CYS A 136 13.99 -11.54 21.96
N LYS A 137 13.87 -12.83 22.31
CA LYS A 137 13.43 -13.32 23.65
C LYS A 137 12.07 -12.74 24.06
N ARG A 138 11.11 -12.72 23.13
CA ARG A 138 9.75 -12.20 23.34
C ARG A 138 8.68 -13.25 23.05
#